data_90b94354c5a511ce280a01168a7653c6
#
_entry.id   90b94354c5a511ce280a01168a7653c6
#
_cell.length_a   1.000
_cell.length_b   1.000
_cell.length_c   1.000
_cell.angle_alpha   90.00
_cell.angle_beta   90.00
_cell.angle_gamma   90.00
#
_symmetry.space_group_name_H-M   'P 1'
#
loop_
_entity.id
_entity.type
_entity.pdbx_description
1 polymer ?
#
loop_
_entity_poly.entity_id
_entity_poly.type
_entity_poly.pdbx_seq_one_letter_code
_entity_poly.pdbx_strand_id
1 'polypeptide(L)'
;MNSLATKILPRLFVLAIIAFLLNWIYSVAFYPSDLKKIDLIDSLQKVIPRSDVIYFGESSNFSFVFEDDDQRRISDFISDYYPGLQFGTVNKGALHAGIYLKLLKQIPTEAPVNTIILSMNLRSFSADWIYSKLESLLQRDMVLISDGPPLWNRFRLGLKAYDNKTQKQRSMQVKNALKKDLLFLEPPCDFPNAVAWIENINNSPTSPWIEDSLAKSLAISFIINYGFRIDTVNNPRIRDFDKIIEYARQRGWKVVLNILPENTQQASLLIGPCLRKLMISNAKLLTKRYESQGAIVVNNLELVDSSHYIDKKWPTEHYDEYGRKMVARQIALAMRNIYPAHFSDVFMKSDFTCDFEAPSPFFVTLGRDSTCSHSGKFAEKLDTNNAFGARFVRHYFEVKTLNPRKITASGWFTGIYRPREVKLIISIENDKKQPKLWTA
;
A
#
# COMPACT_ATOMS: atom_id res chain seq x y z
N MET A 1 58.53 -20.70 13.16
CA MET A 1 57.13 -20.41 12.83
C MET A 1 56.18 -21.62 12.90
N ASN A 2 56.65 -22.87 12.77
CA ASN A 2 55.76 -24.05 12.69
C ASN A 2 55.13 -24.52 14.02
N SER A 3 55.75 -24.17 15.20
CA SER A 3 55.25 -24.64 16.51
C SER A 3 53.97 -23.92 16.99
N LEU A 4 53.71 -22.66 16.57
CA LEU A 4 52.50 -21.92 16.95
C LEU A 4 51.27 -22.42 16.14
N ALA A 5 51.46 -22.65 14.85
CA ALA A 5 50.44 -23.14 13.96
C ALA A 5 49.92 -24.53 14.37
N THR A 6 50.81 -25.45 14.73
CA THR A 6 50.44 -26.82 15.16
C THR A 6 49.67 -26.85 16.47
N LYS A 7 49.78 -25.85 17.34
CA LYS A 7 49.02 -25.73 18.60
C LYS A 7 47.72 -24.97 18.43
N ILE A 8 47.63 -24.02 17.50
CA ILE A 8 46.43 -23.18 17.29
C ILE A 8 45.43 -23.87 16.38
N LEU A 9 45.85 -24.50 15.28
CA LEU A 9 44.98 -25.15 14.32
C LEU A 9 44.02 -26.18 14.95
N PRO A 10 44.44 -27.12 15.80
CA PRO A 10 43.55 -28.07 16.45
C PRO A 10 42.49 -27.39 17.34
N ARG A 11 42.92 -26.33 18.06
CA ARG A 11 41.98 -25.56 18.92
C ARG A 11 40.92 -24.81 18.11
N LEU A 12 41.30 -24.20 16.99
CA LEU A 12 40.37 -23.55 16.06
C LEU A 12 39.41 -24.57 15.44
N PHE A 13 39.90 -25.77 15.11
CA PHE A 13 39.10 -26.85 14.58
C PHE A 13 38.05 -27.32 15.61
N VAL A 14 38.44 -27.52 16.86
CA VAL A 14 37.51 -27.87 17.94
C VAL A 14 36.47 -26.77 18.16
N LEU A 15 36.89 -25.48 18.18
CA LEU A 15 35.97 -24.35 18.28
C LEU A 15 34.97 -24.30 17.10
N ALA A 16 35.43 -24.57 15.89
CA ALA A 16 34.57 -24.63 14.72
C ALA A 16 33.51 -25.75 14.82
N ILE A 17 33.94 -26.95 15.31
CA ILE A 17 32.99 -28.05 15.56
C ILE A 17 31.96 -27.67 16.63
N ILE A 18 32.40 -27.08 17.74
CA ILE A 18 31.48 -26.64 18.80
C ILE A 18 30.51 -25.57 18.26
N ALA A 19 31.00 -24.59 17.52
CA ALA A 19 30.15 -23.56 16.92
C ALA A 19 29.12 -24.17 15.92
N PHE A 20 29.55 -25.13 15.13
CA PHE A 20 28.68 -25.86 14.21
C PHE A 20 27.57 -26.64 14.97
N LEU A 21 27.94 -27.38 16.01
CA LEU A 21 26.97 -28.16 16.81
C LEU A 21 26.01 -27.23 17.54
N LEU A 22 26.45 -26.14 18.13
CA LEU A 22 25.56 -25.16 18.77
C LEU A 22 24.62 -24.49 17.78
N ASN A 23 25.12 -24.15 16.59
CA ASN A 23 24.26 -23.61 15.54
C ASN A 23 23.24 -24.63 15.07
N TRP A 24 23.62 -25.90 14.92
CA TRP A 24 22.69 -26.98 14.54
C TRP A 24 21.61 -27.18 15.60
N ILE A 25 21.98 -27.28 16.88
CA ILE A 25 21.01 -27.40 18.00
C ILE A 25 20.05 -26.21 17.99
N TYR A 26 20.59 -24.99 17.89
CA TYR A 26 19.74 -23.80 17.83
C TYR A 26 18.79 -23.82 16.63
N SER A 27 19.27 -24.19 15.46
CA SER A 27 18.50 -24.22 14.22
C SER A 27 17.32 -25.18 14.29
N VAL A 28 17.48 -26.33 14.95
CA VAL A 28 16.44 -27.35 15.05
C VAL A 28 15.50 -27.09 16.22
N ALA A 29 16.03 -26.76 17.40
CA ALA A 29 15.23 -26.71 18.63
C ALA A 29 14.61 -25.36 18.93
N PHE A 30 15.24 -24.25 18.55
CA PHE A 30 14.84 -22.89 19.01
C PHE A 30 14.47 -21.96 17.87
N TYR A 31 15.16 -22.01 16.74
CA TYR A 31 14.99 -21.07 15.64
C TYR A 31 13.56 -20.99 15.09
N PRO A 32 12.83 -22.11 14.88
CA PRO A 32 11.45 -22.06 14.40
C PRO A 32 10.52 -21.32 15.37
N SER A 33 10.75 -21.49 16.69
CA SER A 33 9.98 -20.76 17.71
C SER A 33 10.31 -19.27 17.73
N ASP A 34 11.58 -18.91 17.52
CA ASP A 34 11.99 -17.50 17.47
C ASP A 34 11.45 -16.78 16.23
N LEU A 35 11.35 -17.47 15.08
CA LEU A 35 10.73 -16.92 13.87
C LEU A 35 9.24 -16.61 14.07
N LYS A 36 8.50 -17.50 14.74
CA LYS A 36 7.06 -17.30 15.03
C LYS A 36 6.77 -16.11 15.94
N LYS A 37 7.76 -15.62 16.70
CA LYS A 37 7.64 -14.41 17.53
C LYS A 37 7.74 -13.11 16.71
N ILE A 38 8.09 -13.20 15.44
CA ILE A 38 8.17 -12.06 14.53
C ILE A 38 6.89 -12.03 13.71
N ASP A 39 5.95 -11.16 14.07
CA ASP A 39 4.61 -11.06 13.46
C ASP A 39 4.63 -11.07 11.93
N LEU A 40 5.61 -10.39 11.34
CA LEU A 40 5.75 -10.28 9.90
C LEU A 40 6.12 -11.62 9.23
N ILE A 41 6.98 -12.40 9.88
CA ILE A 41 7.39 -13.73 9.39
C ILE A 41 6.27 -14.74 9.64
N ASP A 42 5.65 -14.71 10.81
CA ASP A 42 4.51 -15.57 11.14
C ASP A 42 3.34 -15.33 10.18
N SER A 43 3.04 -14.07 9.87
CA SER A 43 2.02 -13.70 8.87
C SER A 43 2.35 -14.24 7.49
N LEU A 44 3.60 -14.11 7.04
CA LEU A 44 4.05 -14.65 5.76
C LEU A 44 3.91 -16.18 5.72
N GLN A 45 4.37 -16.88 6.76
CA GLN A 45 4.28 -18.34 6.84
C GLN A 45 2.84 -18.87 6.79
N LYS A 46 1.87 -18.11 7.34
CA LYS A 46 0.44 -18.46 7.31
C LYS A 46 -0.20 -18.31 5.94
N VAL A 47 0.24 -17.35 5.14
CA VAL A 47 -0.38 -17.09 3.83
C VAL A 47 0.24 -17.90 2.69
N ILE A 48 1.54 -18.21 2.73
CA ILE A 48 2.27 -18.91 1.69
C ILE A 48 1.56 -20.20 1.20
N PRO A 49 1.11 -21.13 2.06
CA PRO A 49 0.66 -22.44 1.59
C PRO A 49 -0.60 -22.42 0.71
N ARG A 50 -1.35 -21.34 0.74
CA ARG A 50 -2.67 -21.24 0.10
C ARG A 50 -2.85 -20.01 -0.81
N SER A 51 -1.79 -19.25 -1.09
CA SER A 51 -1.93 -18.03 -1.86
C SER A 51 -1.37 -18.18 -3.27
N ASP A 52 -2.20 -17.86 -4.28
CA ASP A 52 -1.77 -17.67 -5.66
C ASP A 52 -1.09 -16.32 -5.83
N VAL A 53 -1.58 -15.33 -5.09
CA VAL A 53 -1.14 -13.94 -5.11
C VAL A 53 -0.81 -13.49 -3.70
N ILE A 54 0.36 -12.87 -3.48
CA ILE A 54 0.70 -12.25 -2.19
C ILE A 54 0.86 -10.75 -2.38
N TYR A 55 0.10 -9.98 -1.58
CA TYR A 55 0.23 -8.53 -1.47
C TYR A 55 1.15 -8.18 -0.29
N PHE A 56 2.24 -7.48 -0.59
CA PHE A 56 3.13 -6.89 0.41
C PHE A 56 2.84 -5.40 0.52
N GLY A 57 2.25 -5.00 1.63
CA GLY A 57 1.79 -3.64 1.87
C GLY A 57 2.41 -2.99 3.08
N GLU A 58 2.36 -1.66 3.10
CA GLU A 58 2.68 -0.85 4.25
C GLU A 58 1.37 -0.27 4.86
N SER A 59 1.44 0.81 5.66
CA SER A 59 0.26 1.34 6.36
C SER A 59 -0.88 1.76 5.44
N SER A 60 -0.59 2.17 4.19
CA SER A 60 -1.63 2.53 3.21
C SER A 60 -2.64 1.42 2.95
N ASN A 61 -2.20 0.16 3.07
CA ASN A 61 -3.06 -0.99 2.80
C ASN A 61 -4.15 -1.19 3.85
N PHE A 62 -3.92 -0.79 5.11
CA PHE A 62 -4.80 -1.10 6.24
C PHE A 62 -5.25 0.11 7.05
N SER A 63 -4.83 1.33 6.70
CA SER A 63 -5.33 2.55 7.35
C SER A 63 -6.75 2.85 6.88
N PHE A 64 -7.63 3.24 7.81
CA PHE A 64 -9.01 3.61 7.56
C PHE A 64 -9.45 4.68 8.58
N VAL A 65 -10.56 5.36 8.31
CA VAL A 65 -11.26 6.20 9.28
C VAL A 65 -12.44 5.43 9.86
N PHE A 66 -12.84 5.79 11.07
CA PHE A 66 -13.92 5.09 11.77
C PHE A 66 -15.27 5.20 11.04
N GLU A 67 -15.44 6.28 10.28
CA GLU A 67 -16.64 6.60 9.50
C GLU A 67 -16.74 5.83 8.18
N ASP A 68 -15.72 5.09 7.79
CA ASP A 68 -15.75 4.24 6.60
C ASP A 68 -16.80 3.13 6.78
N ASP A 69 -17.66 2.96 5.80
CA ASP A 69 -18.66 1.88 5.77
C ASP A 69 -17.99 0.51 5.56
N ASP A 70 -16.86 0.48 4.85
CA ASP A 70 -16.06 -0.71 4.61
C ASP A 70 -14.58 -0.46 4.96
N GLN A 71 -14.17 -0.97 6.10
CA GLN A 71 -12.82 -0.79 6.66
C GLN A 71 -11.81 -1.83 6.15
N ARG A 72 -12.17 -2.65 5.16
CA ARG A 72 -11.27 -3.64 4.57
C ARG A 72 -10.05 -3.00 3.92
N ARG A 73 -9.03 -3.81 3.74
CA ARG A 73 -7.73 -3.42 3.16
C ARG A 73 -7.83 -3.26 1.65
N ILE A 74 -6.88 -2.53 1.05
CA ILE A 74 -6.71 -2.46 -0.42
C ILE A 74 -6.58 -3.87 -1.00
N SER A 75 -5.79 -4.74 -0.36
CA SER A 75 -5.61 -6.14 -0.79
C SER A 75 -6.90 -6.95 -0.80
N ASP A 76 -7.80 -6.70 0.15
CA ASP A 76 -9.10 -7.37 0.22
C ASP A 76 -10.03 -6.88 -0.90
N PHE A 77 -10.01 -5.58 -1.21
CA PHE A 77 -10.75 -5.03 -2.35
C PHE A 77 -10.23 -5.53 -3.70
N ILE A 78 -8.90 -5.79 -3.84
CA ILE A 78 -8.35 -6.40 -5.05
C ILE A 78 -8.92 -7.81 -5.22
N SER A 79 -8.99 -8.59 -4.14
CA SER A 79 -9.49 -9.97 -4.19
C SER A 79 -10.95 -10.07 -4.65
N ASP A 80 -11.77 -9.06 -4.40
CA ASP A 80 -13.16 -9.00 -4.88
C ASP A 80 -13.25 -9.09 -6.41
N TYR A 81 -12.24 -8.61 -7.13
CA TYR A 81 -12.19 -8.70 -8.60
C TYR A 81 -11.75 -10.09 -9.10
N TYR A 82 -11.28 -10.96 -8.21
CA TYR A 82 -10.72 -12.27 -8.56
C TYR A 82 -11.24 -13.38 -7.64
N PRO A 83 -12.55 -13.64 -7.63
CA PRO A 83 -13.17 -14.55 -6.66
C PRO A 83 -12.65 -16.02 -6.75
N GLY A 84 -11.94 -16.37 -7.83
CA GLY A 84 -11.33 -17.68 -8.02
C GLY A 84 -9.87 -17.79 -7.60
N LEU A 85 -9.24 -16.70 -7.14
CA LEU A 85 -7.84 -16.68 -6.69
C LEU A 85 -7.74 -16.52 -5.18
N GLN A 86 -6.72 -17.16 -4.61
CA GLN A 86 -6.40 -17.04 -3.20
C GLN A 86 -5.38 -15.92 -2.97
N PHE A 87 -5.80 -14.87 -2.25
CA PHE A 87 -4.93 -13.74 -1.91
C PHE A 87 -4.39 -13.87 -0.50
N GLY A 88 -3.07 -13.79 -0.37
CA GLY A 88 -2.37 -13.60 0.89
C GLY A 88 -1.96 -12.14 1.07
N THR A 89 -1.91 -11.68 2.31
CA THR A 89 -1.51 -10.31 2.62
C THR A 89 -0.49 -10.29 3.73
N VAL A 90 0.63 -9.58 3.50
CA VAL A 90 1.68 -9.35 4.47
C VAL A 90 1.86 -7.84 4.64
N ASN A 91 1.50 -7.31 5.82
CA ASN A 91 1.48 -5.88 6.07
C ASN A 91 2.28 -5.50 7.30
N LYS A 92 2.96 -4.38 7.24
CA LYS A 92 3.49 -3.65 8.39
C LYS A 92 3.74 -2.20 8.00
N GLY A 93 3.50 -1.26 8.93
CA GLY A 93 3.82 0.15 8.68
C GLY A 93 5.28 0.34 8.25
N ALA A 94 5.49 1.24 7.30
CA ALA A 94 6.79 1.62 6.76
C ALA A 94 7.56 0.51 6.00
N LEU A 95 6.92 -0.58 5.56
CA LEU A 95 7.56 -1.60 4.74
C LEU A 95 8.12 -1.00 3.45
N HIS A 96 9.23 -1.55 2.99
CA HIS A 96 9.92 -1.08 1.79
C HIS A 96 10.70 -2.22 1.11
N ALA A 97 11.25 -1.94 -0.08
CA ALA A 97 11.89 -2.92 -0.95
C ALA A 97 12.92 -3.82 -0.25
N GLY A 98 13.78 -3.26 0.63
CA GLY A 98 14.80 -4.04 1.34
C GLY A 98 14.21 -5.07 2.31
N ILE A 99 13.02 -4.81 2.85
CA ILE A 99 12.29 -5.76 3.69
C ILE A 99 11.56 -6.77 2.81
N TYR A 100 10.87 -6.31 1.76
CA TYR A 100 10.20 -7.20 0.80
C TYR A 100 11.17 -8.26 0.25
N LEU A 101 12.37 -7.86 -0.18
CA LEU A 101 13.37 -8.79 -0.70
C LEU A 101 13.72 -9.91 0.28
N LYS A 102 13.87 -9.57 1.57
CA LYS A 102 14.17 -10.56 2.61
C LYS A 102 13.00 -11.51 2.84
N LEU A 103 11.77 -11.00 2.83
CA LEU A 103 10.57 -11.80 2.99
C LEU A 103 10.34 -12.72 1.77
N LEU A 104 10.51 -12.22 0.56
CA LEU A 104 10.37 -13.00 -0.67
C LEU A 104 11.32 -14.21 -0.70
N LYS A 105 12.53 -14.06 -0.18
CA LYS A 105 13.49 -15.16 -0.04
C LYS A 105 13.06 -16.25 0.94
N GLN A 106 12.08 -16.00 1.81
CA GLN A 106 11.53 -16.99 2.73
C GLN A 106 10.41 -17.82 2.10
N ILE A 107 9.94 -17.50 0.89
CA ILE A 107 8.91 -18.26 0.20
C ILE A 107 9.55 -19.49 -0.41
N PRO A 108 9.13 -20.72 -0.03
CA PRO A 108 9.66 -21.97 -0.58
C PRO A 108 9.49 -22.06 -2.11
N THR A 109 10.31 -22.85 -2.76
CA THR A 109 10.25 -23.00 -4.23
C THR A 109 8.95 -23.67 -4.68
N GLU A 110 8.45 -24.59 -3.89
CA GLU A 110 7.23 -25.38 -4.10
C GLU A 110 5.94 -24.65 -3.71
N ALA A 111 6.03 -23.42 -3.19
CA ALA A 111 4.85 -22.63 -2.84
C ALA A 111 4.00 -22.32 -4.09
N PRO A 112 2.67 -22.29 -3.97
CA PRO A 112 1.75 -22.07 -5.11
C PRO A 112 1.78 -20.64 -5.64
N VAL A 113 2.58 -19.76 -5.07
CA VAL A 113 2.65 -18.32 -5.37
C VAL A 113 3.11 -18.08 -6.81
N ASN A 114 2.27 -17.41 -7.59
CA ASN A 114 2.55 -17.06 -8.98
C ASN A 114 2.73 -15.54 -9.20
N THR A 115 2.12 -14.74 -8.35
CA THR A 115 2.16 -13.26 -8.47
C THR A 115 2.44 -12.61 -7.13
N ILE A 116 3.30 -11.60 -7.16
CA ILE A 116 3.56 -10.72 -6.02
C ILE A 116 3.13 -9.29 -6.36
N ILE A 117 2.43 -8.65 -5.44
CA ILE A 117 2.06 -7.24 -5.52
C ILE A 117 2.84 -6.52 -4.43
N LEU A 118 3.55 -5.46 -4.80
CA LEU A 118 4.40 -4.70 -3.89
C LEU A 118 3.99 -3.23 -3.89
N SER A 119 3.73 -2.68 -2.70
CA SER A 119 3.59 -1.24 -2.54
C SER A 119 4.92 -0.54 -2.76
N MET A 120 4.92 0.49 -3.61
CA MET A 120 6.07 1.33 -3.89
C MET A 120 5.75 2.75 -3.43
N ASN A 121 6.12 3.04 -2.19
CA ASN A 121 5.95 4.34 -1.56
C ASN A 121 7.06 5.27 -2.01
N LEU A 122 6.73 6.42 -2.61
CA LEU A 122 7.71 7.36 -3.14
C LEU A 122 8.60 7.94 -2.03
N ARG A 123 8.04 8.23 -0.85
CA ARG A 123 8.82 8.69 0.33
C ARG A 123 9.91 7.70 0.74
N SER A 124 9.71 6.41 0.54
CA SER A 124 10.67 5.40 0.93
C SER A 124 12.05 5.57 0.27
N PHE A 125 12.10 6.29 -0.87
CA PHE A 125 13.34 6.62 -1.57
C PHE A 125 14.05 7.86 -1.01
N SER A 126 13.41 8.64 -0.13
CA SER A 126 14.00 9.83 0.48
C SER A 126 15.06 9.48 1.51
N ALA A 127 15.99 10.42 1.72
CA ALA A 127 17.02 10.30 2.74
C ALA A 127 16.44 10.19 4.16
N ASP A 128 15.33 10.91 4.42
CA ASP A 128 14.66 10.89 5.72
C ASP A 128 14.18 9.48 6.09
N TRP A 129 13.62 8.77 5.13
CA TRP A 129 13.18 7.38 5.33
C TRP A 129 14.34 6.39 5.40
N ILE A 130 15.34 6.51 4.49
CA ILE A 130 16.48 5.61 4.43
C ILE A 130 17.30 5.65 5.73
N TYR A 131 17.43 6.82 6.36
CA TYR A 131 18.19 7.01 7.59
C TYR A 131 17.33 7.13 8.85
N SER A 132 16.02 6.88 8.75
CA SER A 132 15.09 7.00 9.88
C SER A 132 15.33 5.95 10.98
N LYS A 133 14.77 6.21 12.16
CA LYS A 133 14.72 5.21 13.24
C LYS A 133 13.81 4.03 12.89
N LEU A 134 12.81 4.23 12.04
CA LEU A 134 11.91 3.18 11.55
C LEU A 134 12.68 2.09 10.81
N GLU A 135 13.71 2.45 10.04
CA GLU A 135 14.60 1.49 9.37
C GLU A 135 15.21 0.49 10.36
N SER A 136 15.70 0.96 11.52
CA SER A 136 16.26 0.08 12.54
C SER A 136 15.24 -0.89 13.10
N LEU A 137 13.99 -0.46 13.33
CA LEU A 137 12.93 -1.32 13.84
C LEU A 137 12.57 -2.42 12.85
N LEU A 138 12.49 -2.08 11.57
CA LEU A 138 12.24 -3.05 10.49
C LEU A 138 13.42 -4.02 10.34
N GLN A 139 14.66 -3.51 10.40
CA GLN A 139 15.85 -4.36 10.34
C GLN A 139 15.94 -5.31 11.53
N ARG A 140 15.51 -4.92 12.73
CA ARG A 140 15.40 -5.80 13.90
C ARG A 140 14.60 -7.07 13.55
N ASP A 141 13.44 -6.90 12.95
CA ASP A 141 12.55 -8.01 12.59
C ASP A 141 13.17 -8.93 11.53
N MET A 142 14.09 -8.39 10.73
CA MET A 142 14.75 -9.12 9.65
C MET A 142 16.11 -9.73 10.03
N VAL A 143 16.63 -9.49 11.23
CA VAL A 143 17.97 -10.00 11.64
C VAL A 143 18.01 -11.51 11.61
N LEU A 144 16.98 -12.20 12.13
CA LEU A 144 16.97 -13.66 12.24
C LEU A 144 16.97 -14.36 10.87
N ILE A 145 16.36 -13.74 9.85
CA ILE A 145 16.31 -14.26 8.48
C ILE A 145 17.38 -13.67 7.56
N SER A 146 18.35 -12.94 8.12
CA SER A 146 19.51 -12.43 7.36
C SER A 146 20.43 -13.58 6.98
N ASP A 147 21.21 -13.37 5.92
CA ASP A 147 22.23 -14.33 5.50
C ASP A 147 23.18 -14.66 6.65
N GLY A 148 23.58 -15.94 6.72
CA GLY A 148 24.50 -16.45 7.74
C GLY A 148 23.86 -17.47 8.70
N PRO A 149 24.68 -18.06 9.62
CA PRO A 149 24.20 -19.05 10.57
C PRO A 149 23.11 -18.49 11.51
N PRO A 150 21.98 -19.20 11.72
CA PRO A 150 20.89 -18.77 12.59
C PRO A 150 21.31 -18.34 13.99
N LEU A 151 22.23 -19.08 14.62
CA LEU A 151 22.76 -18.74 15.95
C LEU A 151 23.52 -17.41 15.94
N TRP A 152 24.29 -17.14 14.91
CA TRP A 152 24.97 -15.85 14.74
C TRP A 152 23.99 -14.71 14.60
N ASN A 153 22.93 -14.89 13.82
CA ASN A 153 21.86 -13.91 13.69
C ASN A 153 21.15 -13.66 15.03
N ARG A 154 20.98 -14.69 15.84
CA ARG A 154 20.44 -14.56 17.21
C ARG A 154 21.34 -13.72 18.11
N PHE A 155 22.67 -13.89 18.03
CA PHE A 155 23.62 -13.03 18.73
C PHE A 155 23.54 -11.58 18.24
N ARG A 156 23.52 -11.36 16.93
CA ARG A 156 23.36 -10.01 16.35
C ARG A 156 22.07 -9.33 16.83
N LEU A 157 20.98 -10.07 16.96
CA LEU A 157 19.72 -9.56 17.51
C LEU A 157 19.89 -9.20 18.99
N GLY A 158 20.48 -10.06 19.80
CA GLY A 158 20.73 -9.81 21.23
C GLY A 158 21.64 -8.61 21.49
N LEU A 159 22.67 -8.43 20.68
CA LEU A 159 23.60 -7.30 20.74
C LEU A 159 23.07 -6.01 20.09
N LYS A 160 21.83 -6.01 19.57
CA LYS A 160 21.23 -4.88 18.84
C LYS A 160 22.10 -4.35 17.69
N ALA A 161 22.84 -5.24 17.00
CA ALA A 161 23.73 -4.86 15.91
C ALA A 161 23.03 -4.24 14.69
N TYR A 162 21.72 -4.23 14.66
CA TYR A 162 20.87 -3.56 13.66
C TYR A 162 20.65 -2.06 13.93
N ASP A 163 21.01 -1.56 15.12
CA ASP A 163 20.77 -0.17 15.55
C ASP A 163 22.00 0.43 16.19
N ASN A 164 23.01 0.70 15.35
CA ASN A 164 24.32 1.20 15.78
C ASN A 164 24.52 2.71 15.54
N LYS A 165 23.46 3.44 15.15
CA LYS A 165 23.55 4.87 14.86
C LYS A 165 22.77 5.69 15.87
N THR A 166 23.40 6.76 16.39
CA THR A 166 22.72 7.75 17.22
C THR A 166 21.77 8.64 16.39
N GLN A 167 20.80 9.30 17.05
CA GLN A 167 19.92 10.25 16.39
C GLN A 167 20.70 11.38 15.70
N LYS A 168 21.76 11.89 16.33
CA LYS A 168 22.63 12.92 15.74
C LYS A 168 23.29 12.44 14.44
N GLN A 169 23.78 11.21 14.41
CA GLN A 169 24.36 10.62 13.20
C GLN A 169 23.34 10.47 12.09
N ARG A 170 22.10 10.05 12.42
CA ARG A 170 21.00 9.92 11.46
C ARG A 170 20.62 11.29 10.87
N SER A 171 20.37 12.29 11.71
CA SER A 171 20.05 13.65 11.25
C SER A 171 21.16 14.25 10.37
N MET A 172 22.42 13.98 10.69
CA MET A 172 23.55 14.42 9.88
C MET A 172 23.58 13.71 8.50
N GLN A 173 23.28 12.40 8.47
CA GLN A 173 23.19 11.67 7.20
C GLN A 173 22.06 12.19 6.32
N VAL A 174 20.87 12.45 6.89
CA VAL A 174 19.75 13.07 6.17
C VAL A 174 20.15 14.42 5.60
N LYS A 175 20.68 15.32 6.44
CA LYS A 175 21.11 16.65 6.00
C LYS A 175 22.15 16.60 4.87
N ASN A 176 23.13 15.71 4.99
CA ASN A 176 24.17 15.58 3.97
C ASN A 176 23.60 15.03 2.64
N ALA A 177 22.67 14.07 2.70
CA ALA A 177 22.04 13.57 1.50
C ALA A 177 21.18 14.63 0.82
N LEU A 178 20.29 15.32 1.57
CA LEU A 178 19.47 16.41 1.05
C LEU A 178 20.28 17.56 0.43
N LYS A 179 21.49 17.82 0.96
CA LYS A 179 22.42 18.82 0.39
C LYS A 179 23.11 18.32 -0.88
N LYS A 180 23.39 17.02 -0.97
CA LYS A 180 24.09 16.40 -2.09
C LYS A 180 23.20 16.19 -3.29
N ASP A 181 21.89 15.93 -3.08
CA ASP A 181 20.94 15.66 -4.14
C ASP A 181 20.60 16.95 -4.91
N LEU A 182 21.16 17.06 -6.13
CA LEU A 182 20.89 18.19 -7.03
C LEU A 182 19.54 18.03 -7.70
N LEU A 183 18.68 19.06 -7.61
CA LEU A 183 17.30 18.98 -8.09
C LEU A 183 17.15 19.30 -9.57
N PHE A 184 18.00 20.17 -10.14
CA PHE A 184 17.93 20.65 -11.53
C PHE A 184 16.52 21.11 -11.93
N LEU A 185 15.91 21.93 -11.06
CA LEU A 185 14.60 22.50 -11.30
C LEU A 185 14.74 23.76 -12.15
N GLU A 186 13.70 24.03 -12.95
CA GLU A 186 13.61 25.23 -13.75
C GLU A 186 12.96 26.39 -12.96
N PRO A 187 13.21 27.66 -13.31
CA PRO A 187 12.52 28.78 -12.71
C PRO A 187 10.99 28.62 -12.72
N PRO A 188 10.27 29.06 -11.69
CA PRO A 188 10.72 29.86 -10.54
C PRO A 188 11.30 29.06 -9.38
N CYS A 189 11.60 27.79 -9.55
CA CYS A 189 12.01 26.87 -8.50
C CYS A 189 13.46 26.37 -8.70
N ASP A 190 14.35 27.26 -9.00
CA ASP A 190 15.76 27.00 -9.27
C ASP A 190 16.62 26.72 -8.03
N PHE A 191 16.03 26.05 -7.03
CA PHE A 191 16.76 25.63 -5.85
C PHE A 191 17.73 24.50 -6.19
N PRO A 192 19.03 24.63 -5.83
CA PRO A 192 20.03 23.61 -6.18
C PRO A 192 19.78 22.27 -5.46
N ASN A 193 19.18 22.29 -4.27
CA ASN A 193 18.87 21.11 -3.48
C ASN A 193 17.77 21.40 -2.44
N ALA A 194 17.28 20.37 -1.77
CA ALA A 194 16.22 20.49 -0.76
C ALA A 194 16.63 21.37 0.45
N VAL A 195 17.91 21.40 0.82
CA VAL A 195 18.38 22.22 1.95
C VAL A 195 18.22 23.71 1.60
N ALA A 196 18.67 24.13 0.43
CA ALA A 196 18.51 25.53 -0.02
C ALA A 196 17.03 25.90 -0.14
N TRP A 197 16.19 24.98 -0.59
CA TRP A 197 14.74 25.19 -0.65
C TRP A 197 14.13 25.40 0.74
N ILE A 198 14.48 24.56 1.72
CA ILE A 198 14.05 24.68 3.11
C ILE A 198 14.56 26.01 3.74
N GLU A 199 15.81 26.39 3.48
CA GLU A 199 16.39 27.63 3.97
C GLU A 199 15.65 28.84 3.39
N ASN A 200 15.27 28.81 2.13
CA ASN A 200 14.44 29.83 1.52
C ASN A 200 13.09 29.97 2.23
N ILE A 201 12.37 28.87 2.47
CA ILE A 201 11.11 28.87 3.21
C ILE A 201 11.31 29.42 4.63
N ASN A 202 12.41 29.06 5.29
CA ASN A 202 12.69 29.52 6.66
C ASN A 202 12.95 31.04 6.72
N ASN A 203 13.60 31.59 5.72
CA ASN A 203 14.03 32.99 5.68
C ASN A 203 12.99 33.92 5.02
N SER A 204 12.03 33.39 4.29
CA SER A 204 10.98 34.18 3.65
C SER A 204 9.85 34.43 4.64
N PRO A 205 9.64 35.68 5.09
CA PRO A 205 8.55 35.99 6.02
C PRO A 205 7.16 35.86 5.39
N THR A 206 7.08 35.94 4.07
CA THR A 206 5.83 35.77 3.31
C THR A 206 6.12 35.06 1.99
N SER A 207 5.93 33.74 1.97
CA SER A 207 5.67 33.07 0.71
C SER A 207 4.19 33.26 0.38
N PRO A 208 3.79 33.53 -0.87
CA PRO A 208 2.36 33.58 -1.24
C PRO A 208 1.59 32.29 -0.92
N TRP A 209 2.30 31.24 -0.54
CA TRP A 209 1.77 29.91 -0.25
C TRP A 209 1.77 29.55 1.25
N ILE A 210 2.40 30.35 2.14
CA ILE A 210 2.61 29.99 3.54
C ILE A 210 2.06 31.10 4.44
N GLU A 211 0.91 30.82 5.03
CA GLU A 211 0.15 31.79 5.85
C GLU A 211 0.59 31.81 7.32
N ASP A 212 1.06 30.66 7.86
CA ASP A 212 1.38 30.52 9.28
C ASP A 212 2.54 29.53 9.55
N SER A 213 2.92 29.39 10.83
CA SER A 213 3.99 28.48 11.27
C SER A 213 3.69 27.00 11.01
N LEU A 214 2.41 26.60 11.03
CA LEU A 214 2.00 25.23 10.72
C LEU A 214 2.16 24.94 9.23
N ALA A 215 1.68 25.82 8.37
CA ALA A 215 1.86 25.70 6.91
C ALA A 215 3.35 25.63 6.55
N LYS A 216 4.20 26.41 7.22
CA LYS A 216 5.67 26.34 7.07
C LYS A 216 6.23 24.98 7.45
N SER A 217 5.84 24.44 8.60
CA SER A 217 6.28 23.09 9.04
C SER A 217 5.83 21.99 8.08
N LEU A 218 4.60 22.11 7.57
CA LEU A 218 4.06 21.17 6.58
C LEU A 218 4.82 21.25 5.26
N ALA A 219 5.08 22.46 4.75
CA ALA A 219 5.87 22.67 3.54
C ALA A 219 7.27 22.05 3.65
N ILE A 220 7.95 22.28 4.77
CA ILE A 220 9.26 21.68 5.04
C ILE A 220 9.16 20.14 5.07
N SER A 221 8.13 19.59 5.71
CA SER A 221 7.90 18.14 5.74
C SER A 221 7.71 17.56 4.33
N PHE A 222 6.93 18.23 3.46
CA PHE A 222 6.79 17.80 2.07
C PHE A 222 8.11 17.86 1.30
N ILE A 223 8.92 18.92 1.47
CA ILE A 223 10.23 19.01 0.81
C ILE A 223 11.18 17.93 1.29
N ILE A 224 11.24 17.63 2.59
CA ILE A 224 12.08 16.56 3.14
C ILE A 224 11.70 15.19 2.56
N ASN A 225 10.39 14.94 2.39
CA ASN A 225 9.89 13.66 1.92
C ASN A 225 9.91 13.49 0.40
N TYR A 226 9.82 14.57 -0.38
CA TYR A 226 9.68 14.47 -1.85
C TYR A 226 10.64 15.39 -2.64
N GLY A 227 11.37 16.29 -1.98
CA GLY A 227 12.31 17.22 -2.60
C GLY A 227 13.64 16.56 -2.97
N PHE A 228 13.59 15.48 -3.74
CA PHE A 228 14.76 14.74 -4.21
C PHE A 228 14.53 14.19 -5.62
N ARG A 229 15.63 13.96 -6.32
CA ARG A 229 15.64 13.14 -7.55
C ARG A 229 16.14 11.75 -7.20
N ILE A 230 15.46 10.73 -7.69
CA ILE A 230 15.88 9.35 -7.44
C ILE A 230 17.21 9.09 -8.15
N ASP A 231 18.25 8.83 -7.35
CA ASP A 231 19.55 8.34 -7.84
C ASP A 231 19.41 6.85 -8.19
N THR A 232 19.38 6.54 -9.48
CA THR A 232 19.20 5.18 -9.97
C THR A 232 20.39 4.27 -9.74
N VAL A 233 21.53 4.81 -9.33
CA VAL A 233 22.79 4.05 -9.09
C VAL A 233 22.97 3.79 -7.60
N ASN A 234 22.82 4.82 -6.78
CA ASN A 234 23.22 4.76 -5.36
C ASN A 234 22.05 4.58 -4.40
N ASN A 235 20.81 4.83 -4.82
CA ASN A 235 19.66 4.70 -3.92
C ASN A 235 19.44 3.22 -3.53
N PRO A 236 19.43 2.88 -2.23
CA PRO A 236 19.28 1.50 -1.79
C PRO A 236 17.95 0.88 -2.20
N ARG A 237 16.87 1.66 -2.29
CA ARG A 237 15.55 1.14 -2.70
C ARG A 237 15.53 0.71 -4.16
N ILE A 238 16.24 1.44 -5.04
CA ILE A 238 16.41 1.04 -6.45
C ILE A 238 17.12 -0.32 -6.50
N ARG A 239 18.25 -0.47 -5.80
CA ARG A 239 19.01 -1.73 -5.78
C ARG A 239 18.19 -2.90 -5.23
N ASP A 240 17.34 -2.63 -4.24
CA ASP A 240 16.49 -3.66 -3.64
C ASP A 240 15.35 -4.06 -4.59
N PHE A 241 14.69 -3.11 -5.26
CA PHE A 241 13.68 -3.41 -6.28
C PHE A 241 14.29 -4.13 -7.49
N ASP A 242 15.47 -3.73 -7.97
CA ASP A 242 16.16 -4.43 -9.06
C ASP A 242 16.41 -5.90 -8.69
N LYS A 243 16.87 -6.17 -7.46
CA LYS A 243 17.05 -7.53 -6.94
C LYS A 243 15.74 -8.29 -6.80
N ILE A 244 14.65 -7.62 -6.43
CA ILE A 244 13.32 -8.24 -6.36
C ILE A 244 12.88 -8.70 -7.74
N ILE A 245 12.98 -7.84 -8.76
CA ILE A 245 12.61 -8.19 -10.14
C ILE A 245 13.45 -9.37 -10.64
N GLU A 246 14.75 -9.33 -10.42
CA GLU A 246 15.65 -10.43 -10.80
C GLU A 246 15.28 -11.73 -10.08
N TYR A 247 15.06 -11.69 -8.77
CA TYR A 247 14.66 -12.85 -7.98
C TYR A 247 13.30 -13.40 -8.41
N ALA A 248 12.32 -12.53 -8.64
CA ALA A 248 11.00 -12.93 -9.12
C ALA A 248 11.07 -13.60 -10.50
N ARG A 249 11.91 -13.08 -11.40
CA ARG A 249 12.15 -13.68 -12.71
C ARG A 249 12.73 -15.09 -12.59
N GLN A 250 13.70 -15.32 -11.69
CA GLN A 250 14.27 -16.65 -11.42
C GLN A 250 13.22 -17.62 -10.87
N ARG A 251 12.23 -17.09 -10.11
CA ARG A 251 11.12 -17.86 -9.54
C ARG A 251 9.95 -18.04 -10.50
N GLY A 252 9.96 -17.43 -11.68
CA GLY A 252 8.85 -17.42 -12.62
C GLY A 252 7.63 -16.61 -12.16
N TRP A 253 7.78 -15.75 -11.16
CA TRP A 253 6.70 -14.92 -10.62
C TRP A 253 6.40 -13.71 -11.49
N LYS A 254 5.12 -13.34 -11.55
CA LYS A 254 4.70 -12.02 -12.05
C LYS A 254 4.85 -11.00 -10.93
N VAL A 255 5.33 -9.82 -11.27
CA VAL A 255 5.51 -8.70 -10.32
C VAL A 255 4.59 -7.55 -10.72
N VAL A 256 3.79 -7.10 -9.77
CA VAL A 256 2.97 -5.90 -9.87
C VAL A 256 3.50 -4.89 -8.86
N LEU A 257 3.98 -3.77 -9.34
CA LEU A 257 4.47 -2.65 -8.53
C LEU A 257 3.39 -1.57 -8.49
N ASN A 258 2.88 -1.29 -7.31
CA ASN A 258 1.91 -0.23 -7.08
C ASN A 258 2.63 1.02 -6.56
N ILE A 259 2.87 2.02 -7.42
CA ILE A 259 3.28 3.35 -6.97
C ILE A 259 2.07 3.97 -6.27
N LEU A 260 2.23 4.22 -4.97
CA LEU A 260 1.13 4.69 -4.13
C LEU A 260 0.70 6.11 -4.52
N PRO A 261 -0.60 6.42 -4.38
CA PRO A 261 -1.06 7.81 -4.44
C PRO A 261 -0.40 8.65 -3.37
N GLU A 262 0.02 9.86 -3.76
CA GLU A 262 0.59 10.86 -2.87
C GLU A 262 -0.24 12.15 -2.98
N ASN A 263 -0.36 12.90 -1.88
CA ASN A 263 -1.15 14.13 -1.90
C ASN A 263 -0.44 15.27 -2.66
N THR A 264 -0.33 15.11 -3.98
CA THR A 264 0.32 16.07 -4.89
C THR A 264 -0.43 17.41 -4.96
N GLN A 265 -1.74 17.41 -4.69
CA GLN A 265 -2.54 18.64 -4.61
C GLN A 265 -2.12 19.46 -3.39
N GLN A 266 -1.99 18.83 -2.23
CA GLN A 266 -1.50 19.50 -1.01
C GLN A 266 -0.05 19.98 -1.16
N ALA A 267 0.80 19.17 -1.79
CA ALA A 267 2.16 19.58 -2.12
C ALA A 267 2.18 20.85 -2.98
N SER A 268 1.33 20.92 -4.02
CA SER A 268 1.22 22.11 -4.88
C SER A 268 0.64 23.31 -4.14
N LEU A 269 -0.32 23.09 -3.25
CA LEU A 269 -0.93 24.16 -2.46
C LEU A 269 0.08 24.78 -1.50
N LEU A 270 0.91 23.99 -0.84
CA LEU A 270 1.88 24.47 0.16
C LEU A 270 3.15 25.05 -0.45
N ILE A 271 3.62 24.53 -1.60
CA ILE A 271 4.98 24.76 -2.08
C ILE A 271 5.01 25.24 -3.54
N GLY A 272 3.86 25.14 -4.21
CA GLY A 272 3.75 25.43 -5.63
C GLY A 272 3.98 24.22 -6.52
N PRO A 273 3.95 24.39 -7.85
CA PRO A 273 3.89 23.28 -8.81
C PRO A 273 5.19 22.49 -8.95
N CYS A 274 6.32 22.99 -8.46
CA CYS A 274 7.63 22.40 -8.71
C CYS A 274 7.84 21.08 -7.98
N LEU A 275 7.38 20.99 -6.73
CA LEU A 275 7.46 19.75 -5.99
C LEU A 275 6.62 18.66 -6.64
N ARG A 276 5.39 19.01 -7.06
CA ARG A 276 4.53 18.09 -7.80
C ARG A 276 5.19 17.59 -9.11
N LYS A 277 5.81 18.48 -9.89
CA LYS A 277 6.56 18.11 -11.10
C LYS A 277 7.68 17.13 -10.79
N LEU A 278 8.41 17.34 -9.68
CA LEU A 278 9.48 16.46 -9.24
C LEU A 278 8.95 15.08 -8.82
N MET A 279 7.86 15.03 -8.06
CA MET A 279 7.18 13.77 -7.69
C MET A 279 6.74 12.99 -8.94
N ILE A 280 6.10 13.66 -9.92
CA ILE A 280 5.68 13.06 -11.18
C ILE A 280 6.89 12.55 -11.98
N SER A 281 7.99 13.30 -12.02
CA SER A 281 9.22 12.91 -12.72
C SER A 281 9.81 11.63 -12.11
N ASN A 282 9.87 11.54 -10.78
CA ASN A 282 10.34 10.36 -10.07
C ASN A 282 9.44 9.14 -10.32
N ALA A 283 8.12 9.30 -10.28
CA ALA A 283 7.18 8.22 -10.57
C ALA A 283 7.30 7.73 -12.01
N LYS A 284 7.43 8.63 -13.00
CA LYS A 284 7.67 8.28 -14.41
C LYS A 284 9.00 7.52 -14.61
N LEU A 285 10.05 7.93 -13.90
CA LEU A 285 11.34 7.25 -13.92
C LEU A 285 11.21 5.81 -13.41
N LEU A 286 10.52 5.60 -12.27
CA LEU A 286 10.27 4.28 -11.70
C LEU A 286 9.42 3.41 -12.63
N THR A 287 8.35 3.98 -13.18
CA THR A 287 7.48 3.29 -14.14
C THR A 287 8.29 2.78 -15.32
N LYS A 288 9.00 3.68 -16.04
CA LYS A 288 9.81 3.32 -17.20
C LYS A 288 10.87 2.27 -16.87
N ARG A 289 11.55 2.42 -15.71
CA ARG A 289 12.60 1.50 -15.29
C ARG A 289 12.08 0.07 -15.13
N TYR A 290 10.98 -0.10 -14.37
CA TYR A 290 10.53 -1.43 -14.01
C TYR A 290 9.65 -2.08 -15.06
N GLU A 291 8.91 -1.33 -15.86
CA GLU A 291 8.25 -1.85 -17.07
C GLU A 291 9.27 -2.40 -18.07
N SER A 292 10.41 -1.72 -18.25
CA SER A 292 11.49 -2.21 -19.14
C SER A 292 12.15 -3.50 -18.62
N GLN A 293 11.97 -3.83 -17.35
CA GLN A 293 12.44 -5.06 -16.72
C GLN A 293 11.37 -6.16 -16.66
N GLY A 294 10.17 -5.90 -17.20
CA GLY A 294 9.08 -6.86 -17.30
C GLY A 294 8.12 -6.88 -16.11
N ALA A 295 8.20 -5.94 -15.18
CA ALA A 295 7.17 -5.75 -14.15
C ALA A 295 5.96 -5.02 -14.71
N ILE A 296 4.79 -5.27 -14.12
CA ILE A 296 3.61 -4.44 -14.33
C ILE A 296 3.68 -3.30 -13.32
N VAL A 297 3.70 -2.05 -13.80
CA VAL A 297 3.73 -0.88 -12.92
C VAL A 297 2.39 -0.16 -12.96
N VAL A 298 1.74 -0.07 -11.82
CA VAL A 298 0.52 0.71 -11.63
C VAL A 298 0.89 2.05 -11.03
N ASN A 299 0.94 3.08 -11.86
CA ASN A 299 1.29 4.42 -11.41
C ASN A 299 0.04 5.15 -10.91
N ASN A 300 -0.19 5.08 -9.62
CA ASN A 300 -1.32 5.70 -8.94
C ASN A 300 -0.98 7.05 -8.30
N LEU A 301 0.19 7.64 -8.57
CA LEU A 301 0.70 8.84 -7.88
C LEU A 301 -0.34 9.94 -7.69
N GLU A 302 -1.13 10.24 -8.71
CA GLU A 302 -2.14 11.31 -8.70
C GLU A 302 -3.59 10.78 -8.76
N LEU A 303 -3.79 9.51 -8.38
CA LEU A 303 -5.08 8.86 -8.52
C LEU A 303 -6.11 9.37 -7.51
N VAL A 304 -5.69 9.62 -6.27
CA VAL A 304 -6.57 9.96 -5.15
C VAL A 304 -6.60 11.47 -4.94
N ASP A 305 -7.79 12.03 -4.90
CA ASP A 305 -8.00 13.46 -4.60
C ASP A 305 -7.66 13.78 -3.14
N SER A 306 -7.22 15.02 -2.88
CA SER A 306 -6.81 15.49 -1.54
C SER A 306 -7.89 15.30 -0.47
N SER A 307 -9.18 15.30 -0.83
CA SER A 307 -10.31 15.08 0.08
C SER A 307 -10.35 13.68 0.68
N HIS A 308 -9.79 12.67 -0.03
CA HIS A 308 -9.82 11.26 0.32
C HIS A 308 -8.57 10.76 1.06
N TYR A 309 -7.69 11.69 1.46
CA TYR A 309 -6.60 11.37 2.39
C TYR A 309 -7.09 11.55 3.83
N ILE A 310 -6.76 10.59 4.69
CA ILE A 310 -7.07 10.65 6.14
C ILE A 310 -6.33 11.82 6.75
N ASP A 311 -5.01 11.87 6.55
CA ASP A 311 -4.12 12.93 7.02
C ASP A 311 -3.98 14.02 5.95
N LYS A 312 -5.04 14.80 5.72
CA LYS A 312 -5.14 15.73 4.58
C LYS A 312 -3.99 16.73 4.46
N LYS A 313 -3.35 17.07 5.56
CA LYS A 313 -2.28 18.08 5.61
C LYS A 313 -0.87 17.53 5.54
N TRP A 314 -0.65 16.30 6.05
CA TRP A 314 0.67 15.68 6.15
C TRP A 314 1.00 14.82 4.94
N PRO A 315 2.29 14.62 4.62
CA PRO A 315 2.70 13.74 3.52
C PRO A 315 2.55 12.27 3.92
N THR A 316 1.31 11.77 3.94
CA THR A 316 0.98 10.38 4.27
C THR A 316 0.16 9.75 3.15
N GLU A 317 0.29 8.44 2.98
CA GLU A 317 -0.42 7.64 1.98
C GLU A 317 -1.57 6.86 2.64
N HIS A 318 -2.32 7.52 3.51
CA HIS A 318 -3.48 6.93 4.19
C HIS A 318 -4.77 7.42 3.57
N TYR A 319 -5.62 6.51 3.14
CA TYR A 319 -6.84 6.81 2.37
C TYR A 319 -8.08 6.35 3.12
N ASP A 320 -9.18 7.09 2.96
CA ASP A 320 -10.52 6.63 3.30
C ASP A 320 -10.93 5.43 2.42
N GLU A 321 -12.11 4.89 2.66
CA GLU A 321 -12.65 3.77 1.91
C GLU A 321 -12.61 4.00 0.39
N TYR A 322 -12.98 5.20 -0.04
CA TYR A 322 -13.03 5.57 -1.45
C TYR A 322 -11.63 5.52 -2.09
N GLY A 323 -10.65 6.15 -1.46
CA GLY A 323 -9.26 6.13 -1.94
C GLY A 323 -8.70 4.70 -2.00
N ARG A 324 -8.98 3.85 -0.98
CA ARG A 324 -8.55 2.45 -0.98
C ARG A 324 -9.17 1.65 -2.13
N LYS A 325 -10.47 1.83 -2.38
CA LYS A 325 -11.18 1.16 -3.51
C LYS A 325 -10.65 1.61 -4.86
N MET A 326 -10.33 2.91 -5.03
CA MET A 326 -9.71 3.43 -6.25
C MET A 326 -8.38 2.73 -6.55
N VAL A 327 -7.49 2.67 -5.56
CA VAL A 327 -6.18 2.02 -5.70
C VAL A 327 -6.34 0.54 -6.03
N ALA A 328 -7.20 -0.16 -5.31
CA ALA A 328 -7.48 -1.58 -5.53
C ALA A 328 -7.98 -1.85 -6.96
N ARG A 329 -8.88 -1.01 -7.45
CA ARG A 329 -9.42 -1.12 -8.82
C ARG A 329 -8.32 -1.01 -9.89
N GLN A 330 -7.41 -0.03 -9.76
CA GLN A 330 -6.33 0.13 -10.74
C GLN A 330 -5.39 -1.07 -10.76
N ILE A 331 -5.05 -1.59 -9.58
CA ILE A 331 -4.24 -2.82 -9.46
C ILE A 331 -4.97 -4.00 -10.09
N ALA A 332 -6.27 -4.17 -9.78
CA ALA A 332 -7.06 -5.26 -10.34
C ALA A 332 -7.14 -5.17 -11.88
N LEU A 333 -7.35 -4.00 -12.44
CA LEU A 333 -7.35 -3.80 -13.90
C LEU A 333 -6.01 -4.15 -14.54
N ALA A 334 -4.91 -3.77 -13.91
CA ALA A 334 -3.56 -4.09 -14.39
C ALA A 334 -3.28 -5.61 -14.36
N MET A 335 -3.82 -6.34 -13.38
CA MET A 335 -3.70 -7.78 -13.26
C MET A 335 -4.60 -8.56 -14.24
N ARG A 336 -5.57 -7.93 -14.90
CA ARG A 336 -6.52 -8.59 -15.80
C ARG A 336 -5.82 -9.41 -16.90
N ASN A 337 -4.70 -8.92 -17.40
CA ASN A 337 -3.93 -9.63 -18.43
C ASN A 337 -3.17 -10.86 -17.88
N ILE A 338 -2.93 -10.92 -16.57
CA ILE A 338 -2.31 -12.09 -15.93
C ILE A 338 -3.36 -13.18 -15.71
N TYR A 339 -4.56 -12.80 -15.27
CA TYR A 339 -5.63 -13.71 -14.86
C TYR A 339 -6.96 -13.39 -15.55
N PRO A 340 -7.03 -13.44 -16.89
CA PRO A 340 -8.24 -13.03 -17.63
C PRO A 340 -9.46 -13.89 -17.31
N ALA A 341 -9.26 -15.19 -17.06
CA ALA A 341 -10.33 -16.12 -16.75
C ALA A 341 -10.90 -15.99 -15.32
N HIS A 342 -10.13 -15.36 -14.41
CA HIS A 342 -10.53 -15.16 -13.02
C HIS A 342 -11.04 -13.74 -12.74
N PHE A 343 -10.91 -12.82 -13.72
CA PHE A 343 -11.32 -11.44 -13.52
C PHE A 343 -12.84 -11.32 -13.56
N SER A 344 -13.41 -10.81 -12.49
CA SER A 344 -14.82 -10.48 -12.38
C SER A 344 -15.05 -9.03 -12.79
N ASP A 345 -15.90 -8.83 -13.79
CA ASP A 345 -16.29 -7.50 -14.24
C ASP A 345 -17.52 -6.94 -13.47
N VAL A 346 -17.96 -7.64 -12.44
CA VAL A 346 -19.17 -7.27 -11.66
C VAL A 346 -19.11 -5.81 -11.22
N PHE A 347 -17.93 -5.33 -10.78
CA PHE A 347 -17.74 -3.94 -10.38
C PHE A 347 -17.62 -2.96 -11.57
N MET A 348 -17.57 -3.48 -12.80
CA MET A 348 -17.49 -2.71 -14.04
C MET A 348 -18.81 -2.67 -14.80
N LYS A 349 -19.82 -3.43 -14.35
CA LYS A 349 -21.12 -3.49 -15.01
C LYS A 349 -21.87 -2.17 -14.89
N SER A 350 -22.66 -1.87 -15.91
CA SER A 350 -23.59 -0.74 -15.94
C SER A 350 -25.00 -1.13 -15.50
N ASP A 351 -25.30 -2.44 -15.51
CA ASP A 351 -26.62 -2.97 -15.19
C ASP A 351 -26.55 -3.80 -13.91
N PHE A 352 -27.43 -3.46 -12.96
CA PHE A 352 -27.49 -4.10 -11.66
C PHE A 352 -28.93 -4.50 -11.37
N THR A 353 -29.10 -5.72 -10.87
CA THR A 353 -30.39 -6.25 -10.44
C THR A 353 -30.29 -6.71 -8.99
N CYS A 354 -31.29 -6.35 -8.20
CA CYS A 354 -31.53 -6.93 -6.88
C CYS A 354 -32.73 -7.89 -7.00
N ASP A 355 -32.46 -9.17 -6.89
CA ASP A 355 -33.48 -10.23 -6.91
C ASP A 355 -33.86 -10.71 -5.51
N PHE A 356 -33.21 -10.17 -4.47
CA PHE A 356 -33.35 -10.56 -3.06
C PHE A 356 -32.97 -12.01 -2.72
N GLU A 357 -32.54 -12.81 -3.69
CA GLU A 357 -32.18 -14.23 -3.48
C GLU A 357 -30.81 -14.39 -2.84
N ALA A 358 -29.87 -13.50 -3.18
CA ALA A 358 -28.50 -13.48 -2.65
C ALA A 358 -28.11 -12.08 -2.15
N PRO A 359 -27.15 -11.98 -1.21
CA PRO A 359 -26.53 -10.70 -0.88
C PRO A 359 -25.87 -10.08 -2.10
N SER A 360 -26.07 -8.79 -2.31
CA SER A 360 -25.44 -8.04 -3.40
C SER A 360 -24.46 -7.01 -2.82
N PRO A 361 -23.27 -6.85 -3.41
CA PRO A 361 -22.31 -5.83 -2.96
C PRO A 361 -22.78 -4.39 -3.28
N PHE A 362 -23.83 -4.25 -4.10
CA PHE A 362 -24.34 -2.96 -4.56
C PHE A 362 -25.69 -2.57 -3.95
N PHE A 363 -26.39 -3.53 -3.39
CA PHE A 363 -27.70 -3.28 -2.80
C PHE A 363 -27.70 -3.56 -1.30
N VAL A 364 -28.12 -2.56 -0.54
CA VAL A 364 -28.39 -2.69 0.89
C VAL A 364 -29.88 -2.99 1.04
N THR A 365 -30.19 -4.16 1.54
CA THR A 365 -31.56 -4.61 1.81
C THR A 365 -31.79 -4.68 3.32
N LEU A 366 -32.97 -4.31 3.80
CA LEU A 366 -33.29 -4.27 5.21
C LEU A 366 -33.88 -5.58 5.73
N GLY A 367 -34.46 -6.38 4.84
CA GLY A 367 -35.01 -7.69 5.22
C GLY A 367 -35.56 -8.44 4.03
N ARG A 368 -35.55 -9.75 4.10
CA ARG A 368 -36.15 -10.61 3.08
C ARG A 368 -37.50 -11.13 3.60
N ASP A 369 -38.52 -11.03 2.77
CA ASP A 369 -39.85 -11.56 3.05
C ASP A 369 -40.17 -12.62 1.99
N SER A 370 -40.59 -13.80 2.43
CA SER A 370 -40.98 -14.90 1.56
C SER A 370 -42.48 -15.00 1.35
N THR A 371 -43.26 -14.10 1.91
CA THR A 371 -44.74 -14.16 1.84
C THR A 371 -45.29 -13.67 0.50
N CYS A 372 -44.53 -12.83 -0.20
CA CYS A 372 -44.88 -12.30 -1.50
C CYS A 372 -43.66 -11.95 -2.33
N SER A 373 -43.52 -12.52 -3.53
CA SER A 373 -42.43 -12.21 -4.45
C SER A 373 -42.96 -12.13 -5.88
N HIS A 374 -42.34 -11.29 -6.72
CA HIS A 374 -42.64 -11.22 -8.14
C HIS A 374 -41.98 -12.39 -8.90
N SER A 375 -40.72 -12.67 -8.54
CA SER A 375 -39.93 -13.77 -9.09
C SER A 375 -39.02 -14.30 -7.98
N GLY A 376 -38.69 -15.58 -8.01
CA GLY A 376 -37.88 -16.22 -6.95
C GLY A 376 -38.67 -16.47 -5.66
N LYS A 377 -37.98 -16.49 -4.53
CA LYS A 377 -38.51 -16.84 -3.21
C LYS A 377 -38.69 -15.63 -2.31
N PHE A 378 -37.95 -14.57 -2.56
CA PHE A 378 -37.85 -13.44 -1.63
C PHE A 378 -38.20 -12.11 -2.29
N ALA A 379 -38.72 -11.20 -1.47
CA ALA A 379 -38.91 -9.78 -1.76
C ALA A 379 -38.52 -8.96 -0.53
N GLU A 380 -38.56 -7.66 -0.62
CA GLU A 380 -38.44 -6.79 0.53
C GLU A 380 -39.77 -6.17 0.90
N LYS A 381 -40.13 -6.27 2.18
CA LYS A 381 -41.38 -5.71 2.68
C LYS A 381 -41.16 -4.29 3.16
N LEU A 382 -42.03 -3.38 2.64
CA LEU A 382 -42.11 -2.00 3.11
C LEU A 382 -43.34 -1.86 4.01
N ASP A 383 -43.15 -1.25 5.16
CA ASP A 383 -44.22 -0.92 6.11
C ASP A 383 -43.90 0.37 6.89
N THR A 384 -44.71 0.69 7.90
CA THR A 384 -44.47 1.90 8.71
C THR A 384 -43.16 1.91 9.50
N ASN A 385 -42.62 0.74 9.81
CA ASN A 385 -41.32 0.61 10.52
C ASN A 385 -40.15 0.53 9.53
N ASN A 386 -40.44 0.16 8.28
CA ASN A 386 -39.46 0.02 7.23
C ASN A 386 -39.97 0.75 5.96
N ALA A 387 -39.94 2.09 6.02
CA ALA A 387 -40.45 2.95 4.97
C ALA A 387 -39.53 3.06 3.73
N PHE A 388 -38.28 2.65 3.86
CA PHE A 388 -37.27 2.66 2.79
C PHE A 388 -36.89 1.24 2.43
N GLY A 389 -36.99 0.88 1.17
CA GLY A 389 -36.61 -0.43 0.65
C GLY A 389 -35.14 -0.52 0.26
N ALA A 390 -34.84 -1.50 -0.57
CA ALA A 390 -33.51 -1.75 -1.10
C ALA A 390 -32.88 -0.48 -1.65
N ARG A 391 -31.65 -0.22 -1.20
CA ARG A 391 -30.85 0.92 -1.63
C ARG A 391 -29.73 0.45 -2.51
N PHE A 392 -29.63 0.97 -3.72
CA PHE A 392 -28.46 0.84 -4.56
C PHE A 392 -27.45 1.93 -4.19
N VAL A 393 -26.26 1.54 -3.79
CA VAL A 393 -25.22 2.47 -3.35
C VAL A 393 -23.98 2.30 -4.22
N ARG A 394 -23.52 3.38 -4.83
CA ARG A 394 -22.25 3.43 -5.56
C ARG A 394 -21.54 4.75 -5.34
N HIS A 395 -20.23 4.71 -5.25
CA HIS A 395 -19.44 5.92 -5.24
C HIS A 395 -19.53 6.64 -6.59
N TYR A 396 -19.62 7.97 -6.53
CA TYR A 396 -19.70 8.81 -7.73
C TYR A 396 -18.57 8.53 -8.73
N PHE A 397 -17.36 8.25 -8.23
CA PHE A 397 -16.24 7.87 -9.07
C PHE A 397 -16.51 6.62 -9.93
N GLU A 398 -17.09 5.58 -9.36
CA GLU A 398 -17.42 4.36 -10.09
C GLU A 398 -18.45 4.64 -11.18
N VAL A 399 -19.45 5.45 -10.86
CA VAL A 399 -20.44 5.90 -11.83
C VAL A 399 -19.81 6.76 -12.93
N LYS A 400 -18.94 7.71 -12.54
CA LYS A 400 -18.23 8.59 -13.49
C LYS A 400 -17.34 7.81 -14.46
N THR A 401 -16.67 6.74 -14.01
CA THR A 401 -15.83 5.93 -14.89
C THR A 401 -16.60 5.12 -15.93
N LEU A 402 -17.88 4.84 -15.67
CA LEU A 402 -18.80 4.25 -16.65
C LEU A 402 -19.27 5.27 -17.68
N ASN A 403 -19.03 6.56 -17.45
CA ASN A 403 -19.45 7.69 -18.29
C ASN A 403 -20.93 7.59 -18.72
N PRO A 404 -21.89 7.40 -17.79
CA PRO A 404 -23.28 7.18 -18.18
C PRO A 404 -23.90 8.47 -18.69
N ARG A 405 -24.58 8.40 -19.81
CA ARG A 405 -25.42 9.50 -20.30
C ARG A 405 -26.80 9.58 -19.61
N LYS A 406 -27.23 8.45 -19.04
CA LYS A 406 -28.51 8.29 -18.38
C LYS A 406 -28.45 7.21 -17.34
N ILE A 407 -29.08 7.41 -16.21
CA ILE A 407 -29.35 6.41 -15.19
C ILE A 407 -30.83 6.06 -15.26
N THR A 408 -31.14 4.77 -15.37
CA THR A 408 -32.51 4.26 -15.35
C THR A 408 -32.62 3.27 -14.20
N ALA A 409 -33.66 3.40 -13.43
CA ALA A 409 -34.02 2.44 -12.41
C ALA A 409 -35.47 2.00 -12.59
N SER A 410 -35.74 0.72 -12.31
CA SER A 410 -37.07 0.15 -12.38
C SER A 410 -37.23 -0.92 -11.30
N GLY A 411 -38.45 -1.19 -10.90
CA GLY A 411 -38.74 -2.21 -9.90
C GLY A 411 -40.18 -2.68 -10.00
N TRP A 412 -40.46 -3.84 -9.44
CA TRP A 412 -41.79 -4.39 -9.31
C TRP A 412 -42.28 -4.17 -7.87
N PHE A 413 -43.48 -3.64 -7.75
CA PHE A 413 -44.14 -3.38 -6.48
C PHE A 413 -45.49 -4.07 -6.46
N THR A 414 -45.81 -4.75 -5.36
CA THR A 414 -47.14 -5.28 -5.10
C THR A 414 -47.58 -4.85 -3.71
N GLY A 415 -48.88 -4.70 -3.49
CA GLY A 415 -49.38 -4.30 -2.20
C GLY A 415 -50.77 -4.85 -1.96
N ILE A 416 -51.08 -5.20 -0.69
CA ILE A 416 -52.40 -5.64 -0.25
C ILE A 416 -53.42 -4.49 -0.33
N TYR A 417 -52.94 -3.26 -0.12
CA TYR A 417 -53.70 -2.03 -0.32
C TYR A 417 -53.01 -1.22 -1.40
N ARG A 418 -53.77 -0.54 -2.28
CA ARG A 418 -53.18 0.37 -3.28
C ARG A 418 -52.30 1.37 -2.55
N PRO A 419 -50.96 1.33 -2.69
CA PRO A 419 -50.10 2.31 -2.07
C PRO A 419 -50.49 3.68 -2.62
N ARG A 420 -50.73 4.63 -1.74
CA ARG A 420 -51.09 6.01 -2.19
C ARG A 420 -49.93 6.64 -2.94
N GLU A 421 -48.72 6.26 -2.62
CA GLU A 421 -47.51 6.77 -3.25
C GLU A 421 -46.33 5.83 -3.01
N VAL A 422 -45.69 5.34 -4.08
CA VAL A 422 -44.39 4.68 -4.05
C VAL A 422 -43.42 5.54 -4.85
N LYS A 423 -42.29 5.91 -4.26
CA LYS A 423 -41.30 6.76 -4.92
C LYS A 423 -39.99 6.02 -5.12
N LEU A 424 -39.43 6.16 -6.30
CA LEU A 424 -38.05 5.84 -6.55
C LEU A 424 -37.19 7.09 -6.27
N ILE A 425 -36.29 7.01 -5.32
CA ILE A 425 -35.47 8.15 -4.89
C ILE A 425 -34.08 8.01 -5.45
N ILE A 426 -33.59 9.06 -6.08
CA ILE A 426 -32.17 9.19 -6.47
C ILE A 426 -31.56 10.29 -5.62
N SER A 427 -30.52 9.95 -4.86
CA SER A 427 -29.76 10.89 -4.04
C SER A 427 -28.30 10.91 -4.48
N ILE A 428 -27.72 12.10 -4.60
CA ILE A 428 -26.29 12.29 -4.72
C ILE A 428 -25.84 12.99 -3.44
N GLU A 429 -24.99 12.35 -2.68
CA GLU A 429 -24.56 12.79 -1.37
C GLU A 429 -23.08 13.15 -1.39
N ASN A 430 -22.66 14.09 -0.52
CA ASN A 430 -21.25 14.34 -0.27
C ASN A 430 -20.71 13.35 0.76
N ASP A 431 -19.40 13.43 1.06
CA ASP A 431 -18.71 12.56 2.02
C ASP A 431 -19.29 12.63 3.45
N LYS A 432 -20.05 13.68 3.77
CA LYS A 432 -20.77 13.84 5.04
C LYS A 432 -22.19 13.28 5.00
N LYS A 433 -22.53 12.50 3.96
CA LYS A 433 -23.89 11.96 3.71
C LYS A 433 -24.99 13.05 3.61
N GLN A 434 -24.58 14.27 3.23
CA GLN A 434 -25.52 15.36 3.00
C GLN A 434 -25.93 15.37 1.53
N PRO A 435 -27.22 15.37 1.22
CA PRO A 435 -27.68 15.33 -0.17
C PRO A 435 -27.29 16.63 -0.90
N LYS A 436 -26.68 16.46 -2.07
CA LYS A 436 -26.40 17.52 -3.04
C LYS A 436 -27.47 17.57 -4.12
N LEU A 437 -28.05 16.43 -4.44
CA LEU A 437 -29.21 16.29 -5.28
C LEU A 437 -30.13 15.25 -4.64
N TRP A 438 -31.39 15.54 -4.58
CA TRP A 438 -32.43 14.61 -4.16
C TRP A 438 -33.63 14.77 -5.09
N THR A 439 -34.09 13.67 -5.70
CA THR A 439 -35.23 13.65 -6.56
C THR A 439 -36.04 12.36 -6.30
N ALA A 440 -37.37 12.44 -6.41
CA ALA A 440 -38.29 11.35 -6.17
C ALA A 440 -39.31 11.25 -7.28
#